data_c47777e89f305d1d6e630c6d64794e88
#
_entry.id   c47777e89f305d1d6e630c6d64794e88
#
_cell.length_a   1.000
_cell.length_b   1.000
_cell.length_c   1.000
_cell.angle_alpha   90.00
_cell.angle_beta   90.00
_cell.angle_gamma   90.00
#
_symmetry.space_group_name_H-M   'P 1'
#
loop_
_entity.id
_entity.type
_entity.pdbx_description
1 polymer ?
#
loop_
_entity_poly.entity_id
_entity_poly.type
_entity_poly.pdbx_seq_one_letter_code
_entity_poly.pdbx_strand_id
1 'polypeptide(L)'
;MEIGGVVLAAGLSARMARPKLLLPFRGHPLLWHAVSCMAGAPVRPVVCVLGHGSAEITSILRTYTFPQPVLLRKNEGYASGRASSVRVGIESLPESCAGAVFLPGDMPLLRSEDVGALVERYERTGAPIVVAVDEAGNRAHPVLFARSLFPRLAALTGDESGHGLILESWPEVEKVTVPRRRVVDVDTEEAYRRLLESEGEP
;
A
#
# COMPACT_ATOMS: atom_id res chain seq x y z
N MET A 1 -12.30 -1.42 16.81
CA MET A 1 -10.89 -1.92 16.74
C MET A 1 -10.13 -0.99 15.81
N GLU A 2 -8.93 -0.51 16.17
CA GLU A 2 -8.16 0.36 15.26
C GLU A 2 -7.30 -0.48 14.32
N ILE A 3 -7.34 -0.16 13.04
CA ILE A 3 -6.49 -0.75 11.99
C ILE A 3 -5.66 0.38 11.38
N GLY A 4 -4.34 0.23 11.33
CA GLY A 4 -3.46 1.18 10.68
C GLY A 4 -3.49 1.05 9.16
N GLY A 5 -3.21 2.15 8.46
CA GLY A 5 -2.97 2.14 7.01
C GLY A 5 -1.51 2.47 6.71
N VAL A 6 -0.84 1.65 5.90
CA VAL A 6 0.56 1.85 5.51
C VAL A 6 0.67 1.89 3.98
N VAL A 7 1.03 3.05 3.45
CA VAL A 7 1.37 3.21 2.03
C VAL A 7 2.88 3.07 1.87
N LEU A 8 3.32 2.07 1.09
CA LEU A 8 4.74 1.81 0.82
C LEU A 8 5.17 2.56 -0.44
N ALA A 9 5.94 3.62 -0.26
CA ALA A 9 6.37 4.55 -1.31
C ALA A 9 7.90 4.79 -1.31
N ALA A 10 8.68 3.81 -0.83
CA ALA A 10 10.13 3.95 -0.65
C ALA A 10 10.97 3.33 -1.78
N GLY A 11 10.36 2.82 -2.84
CA GLY A 11 11.04 2.15 -3.95
C GLY A 11 11.95 3.07 -4.76
N LEU A 12 13.01 2.50 -5.36
CA LEU A 12 14.03 3.22 -6.15
C LEU A 12 13.55 3.70 -7.53
N SER A 13 12.38 3.25 -8.01
CA SER A 13 11.87 3.50 -9.38
C SER A 13 12.90 3.14 -10.47
N ALA A 14 13.76 2.14 -10.23
CA ALA A 14 14.94 1.83 -11.06
C ALA A 14 14.63 1.46 -12.52
N ARG A 15 13.40 1.07 -12.82
CA ARG A 15 12.93 0.69 -14.16
C ARG A 15 12.33 1.85 -14.96
N MET A 16 12.33 3.07 -14.41
CA MET A 16 11.81 4.27 -15.06
C MET A 16 12.84 5.37 -15.02
N ALA A 17 12.93 6.16 -16.11
CA ALA A 17 13.88 7.27 -16.23
C ALA A 17 13.58 8.47 -15.30
N ARG A 18 12.43 8.46 -14.66
CA ARG A 18 11.92 9.54 -13.78
C ARG A 18 11.21 8.98 -12.56
N PRO A 19 11.06 9.78 -11.48
CA PRO A 19 10.37 9.33 -10.26
C PRO A 19 8.93 8.94 -10.54
N LYS A 20 8.63 7.64 -10.65
CA LYS A 20 7.31 7.13 -11.03
C LYS A 20 6.17 7.64 -10.14
N LEU A 21 6.40 7.77 -8.84
CA LEU A 21 5.40 8.18 -7.87
C LEU A 21 4.92 9.63 -8.06
N LEU A 22 5.70 10.44 -8.77
CA LEU A 22 5.36 11.84 -9.11
C LEU A 22 4.77 11.99 -10.51
N LEU A 23 4.64 10.92 -11.29
CA LEU A 23 4.01 10.99 -12.62
C LEU A 23 2.56 11.46 -12.49
N PRO A 24 2.14 12.40 -13.38
CA PRO A 24 0.78 12.94 -13.33
C PRO A 24 -0.26 11.91 -13.80
N PHE A 25 -1.32 11.77 -13.02
CA PHE A 25 -2.48 10.96 -13.34
C PHE A 25 -3.74 11.67 -12.81
N ARG A 26 -4.77 11.88 -13.64
CA ARG A 26 -6.00 12.60 -13.25
C ARG A 26 -5.74 13.90 -12.48
N GLY A 27 -4.76 14.69 -12.91
CA GLY A 27 -4.43 15.97 -12.31
C GLY A 27 -3.62 15.90 -11.00
N HIS A 28 -3.24 14.71 -10.54
CA HIS A 28 -2.47 14.50 -9.31
C HIS A 28 -1.28 13.54 -9.54
N PRO A 29 -0.25 13.54 -8.68
CA PRO A 29 0.80 12.52 -8.73
C PRO A 29 0.24 11.12 -8.48
N LEU A 30 0.82 10.06 -9.07
CA LEU A 30 0.39 8.66 -8.84
C LEU A 30 0.27 8.34 -7.34
N LEU A 31 1.26 8.73 -6.54
CA LEU A 31 1.26 8.46 -5.09
C LEU A 31 0.07 9.13 -4.38
N TRP A 32 -0.37 10.30 -4.84
CA TRP A 32 -1.52 10.98 -4.24
C TRP A 32 -2.76 10.09 -4.25
N HIS A 33 -2.98 9.32 -5.32
CA HIS A 33 -4.14 8.42 -5.43
C HIS A 33 -4.09 7.30 -4.40
N ALA A 34 -2.93 6.65 -4.22
CA ALA A 34 -2.77 5.60 -3.21
C ALA A 34 -2.92 6.15 -1.78
N VAL A 35 -2.37 7.34 -1.51
CA VAL A 35 -2.50 8.00 -0.20
C VAL A 35 -3.95 8.43 0.05
N SER A 36 -4.63 9.00 -0.95
CA SER A 36 -6.06 9.38 -0.85
C SER A 36 -6.96 8.16 -0.64
N CYS A 37 -6.70 7.08 -1.36
CA CYS A 37 -7.39 5.80 -1.17
C CYS A 37 -7.28 5.34 0.29
N MET A 38 -6.07 5.29 0.84
CA MET A 38 -5.85 4.88 2.23
C MET A 38 -6.46 5.87 3.22
N ALA A 39 -6.32 7.17 2.99
CA ALA A 39 -6.84 8.20 3.89
C ALA A 39 -8.37 8.30 3.89
N GLY A 40 -9.05 7.85 2.83
CA GLY A 40 -10.50 7.78 2.75
C GLY A 40 -11.09 6.48 3.33
N ALA A 41 -10.25 5.50 3.64
CA ALA A 41 -10.68 4.20 4.18
C ALA A 41 -10.85 4.23 5.72
N PRO A 42 -11.54 3.23 6.31
CA PRO A 42 -11.74 3.14 7.76
C PRO A 42 -10.48 2.61 8.48
N VAL A 43 -9.34 3.24 8.23
CA VAL A 43 -8.04 2.91 8.85
C VAL A 43 -7.45 4.15 9.53
N ARG A 44 -6.85 3.98 10.71
CA ARG A 44 -6.19 5.05 11.50
C ARG A 44 -5.08 4.47 12.35
N PRO A 45 -3.92 5.15 12.45
CA PRO A 45 -3.47 6.27 11.61
C PRO A 45 -3.09 5.82 10.19
N VAL A 46 -2.93 6.79 9.28
CA VAL A 46 -2.35 6.54 7.94
C VAL A 46 -0.89 6.96 7.94
N VAL A 47 -0.01 6.04 7.56
CA VAL A 47 1.42 6.24 7.43
C VAL A 47 1.82 6.06 5.97
N CYS A 48 2.55 7.02 5.41
CA CYS A 48 3.19 6.90 4.10
C CYS A 48 4.71 6.80 4.30
N VAL A 49 5.27 5.64 3.94
CA VAL A 49 6.71 5.36 4.08
C VAL A 49 7.42 5.76 2.80
N LEU A 50 8.31 6.74 2.89
CA LEU A 50 9.07 7.33 1.80
C LEU A 50 10.53 6.87 1.84
N GLY A 51 11.18 6.79 0.69
CA GLY A 51 12.61 6.45 0.56
C GLY A 51 13.32 7.39 -0.40
N HIS A 52 13.64 6.89 -1.58
CA HIS A 52 14.28 7.69 -2.62
C HIS A 52 13.40 8.90 -3.00
N GLY A 53 14.02 10.08 -3.10
CA GLY A 53 13.29 11.33 -3.41
C GLY A 53 12.35 11.82 -2.31
N SER A 54 12.48 11.33 -1.06
CA SER A 54 11.55 11.62 0.05
C SER A 54 11.34 13.11 0.31
N ALA A 55 12.36 13.97 0.12
CA ALA A 55 12.24 15.41 0.33
C ALA A 55 11.29 16.06 -0.68
N GLU A 56 11.43 15.74 -1.96
CA GLU A 56 10.57 16.24 -3.04
C GLU A 56 9.14 15.73 -2.88
N ILE A 57 8.98 14.42 -2.66
CA ILE A 57 7.66 13.79 -2.44
C ILE A 57 6.97 14.42 -1.23
N THR A 58 7.69 14.63 -0.13
CA THR A 58 7.13 15.27 1.08
C THR A 58 6.66 16.69 0.79
N SER A 59 7.48 17.48 0.06
CA SER A 59 7.10 18.85 -0.33
C SER A 59 5.81 18.87 -1.14
N ILE A 60 5.70 17.97 -2.11
CA ILE A 60 4.51 17.86 -2.97
C ILE A 60 3.29 17.37 -2.19
N LEU A 61 3.39 16.29 -1.40
CA LEU A 61 2.25 15.76 -0.65
C LEU A 61 1.70 16.75 0.38
N ARG A 62 2.54 17.61 0.95
CA ARG A 62 2.11 18.67 1.89
C ARG A 62 1.26 19.77 1.24
N THR A 63 1.23 19.90 -0.07
CA THR A 63 0.35 20.84 -0.77
C THR A 63 -1.08 20.34 -0.87
N TYR A 64 -1.34 19.06 -0.56
CA TYR A 64 -2.66 18.44 -0.64
C TYR A 64 -3.30 18.28 0.73
N THR A 65 -4.62 18.37 0.75
CA THR A 65 -5.45 18.03 1.91
C THR A 65 -6.03 16.62 1.71
N PHE A 66 -5.89 15.78 2.72
CA PHE A 66 -6.45 14.42 2.73
C PHE A 66 -7.62 14.33 3.71
N PRO A 67 -8.54 13.33 3.56
CA PRO A 67 -9.67 13.13 4.47
C PRO A 67 -9.29 12.97 5.95
N GLN A 68 -8.07 12.55 6.23
CA GLN A 68 -7.47 12.48 7.57
C GLN A 68 -5.97 12.76 7.51
N PRO A 69 -5.32 13.09 8.66
CA PRO A 69 -3.89 13.30 8.70
C PRO A 69 -3.09 12.10 8.20
N VAL A 70 -2.07 12.35 7.37
CA VAL A 70 -1.15 11.34 6.85
C VAL A 70 0.23 11.59 7.45
N LEU A 71 0.77 10.59 8.15
CA LEU A 71 2.09 10.63 8.75
C LEU A 71 3.13 10.24 7.70
N LEU A 72 3.94 11.19 7.23
CA LEU A 72 5.04 10.91 6.32
C LEU A 72 6.25 10.42 7.14
N ARG A 73 6.78 9.25 6.79
CA ARG A 73 7.93 8.62 7.47
C ARG A 73 9.03 8.34 6.44
N LYS A 74 10.21 8.87 6.68
CA LYS A 74 11.38 8.57 5.86
C LYS A 74 11.99 7.25 6.33
N ASN A 75 12.18 6.33 5.40
CA ASN A 75 12.97 5.13 5.61
C ASN A 75 14.41 5.40 5.15
N GLU A 76 15.33 5.62 6.07
CA GLU A 76 16.75 5.86 5.74
C GLU A 76 17.41 4.60 5.15
N GLY A 77 16.91 3.42 5.50
CA GLY A 77 17.40 2.12 5.02
C GLY A 77 16.74 1.63 3.74
N TYR A 78 16.03 2.48 2.98
CA TYR A 78 15.24 2.05 1.81
C TYR A 78 16.04 1.26 0.77
N ALA A 79 17.35 1.50 0.66
CA ALA A 79 18.24 0.80 -0.27
C ALA A 79 18.56 -0.65 0.15
N SER A 80 18.26 -1.03 1.41
CA SER A 80 18.49 -2.40 1.90
C SER A 80 17.37 -3.38 1.53
N GLY A 81 16.35 -2.93 0.79
CA GLY A 81 15.24 -3.75 0.33
C GLY A 81 13.89 -3.40 0.96
N ARG A 82 12.84 -4.03 0.45
CA ARG A 82 11.44 -3.74 0.81
C ARG A 82 11.10 -4.01 2.27
N ALA A 83 11.75 -4.98 2.89
CA ALA A 83 11.55 -5.34 4.31
C ALA A 83 11.75 -4.14 5.25
N SER A 84 12.74 -3.28 4.96
CA SER A 84 13.00 -2.08 5.75
C SER A 84 11.79 -1.11 5.77
N SER A 85 11.09 -0.98 4.63
CA SER A 85 9.90 -0.12 4.53
C SER A 85 8.69 -0.69 5.25
N VAL A 86 8.51 -2.02 5.23
CA VAL A 86 7.47 -2.69 6.01
C VAL A 86 7.71 -2.45 7.50
N ARG A 87 8.97 -2.60 7.97
CA ARG A 87 9.36 -2.36 9.35
C ARG A 87 9.07 -0.93 9.79
N VAL A 88 9.52 0.08 9.03
CA VAL A 88 9.23 1.50 9.32
C VAL A 88 7.72 1.74 9.39
N GLY A 89 6.94 1.11 8.51
CA GLY A 89 5.49 1.19 8.52
C GLY A 89 4.87 0.73 9.83
N ILE A 90 5.18 -0.50 10.27
CA ILE A 90 4.61 -1.07 11.49
C ILE A 90 5.11 -0.39 12.78
N GLU A 91 6.39 0.03 12.82
CA GLU A 91 6.97 0.77 13.95
C GLU A 91 6.36 2.18 14.11
N SER A 92 5.77 2.72 13.05
CA SER A 92 5.08 4.02 13.07
C SER A 92 3.64 3.94 13.57
N LEU A 93 3.11 2.73 13.77
CA LEU A 93 1.75 2.51 14.25
C LEU A 93 1.72 2.39 15.78
N PRO A 94 0.70 2.98 16.44
CA PRO A 94 0.54 2.86 17.89
C PRO A 94 0.24 1.41 18.30
N GLU A 95 0.50 1.09 19.55
CA GLU A 95 0.24 -0.23 20.11
C GLU A 95 -1.25 -0.60 20.11
N SER A 96 -2.14 0.37 20.10
CA SER A 96 -3.59 0.19 20.02
C SER A 96 -4.06 -0.40 18.67
N CYS A 97 -3.25 -0.31 17.60
CA CYS A 97 -3.62 -0.92 16.32
C CYS A 97 -3.63 -2.45 16.42
N ALA A 98 -4.77 -3.07 16.14
CA ALA A 98 -4.93 -4.52 16.12
C ALA A 98 -4.38 -5.17 14.84
N GLY A 99 -4.09 -4.37 13.81
CA GLY A 99 -3.52 -4.80 12.54
C GLY A 99 -3.20 -3.60 11.64
N ALA A 100 -2.72 -3.89 10.44
CA ALA A 100 -2.44 -2.87 9.43
C ALA A 100 -2.75 -3.35 8.02
N VAL A 101 -3.29 -2.43 7.20
CA VAL A 101 -3.43 -2.60 5.76
C VAL A 101 -2.20 -2.02 5.06
N PHE A 102 -1.59 -2.79 4.17
CA PHE A 102 -0.46 -2.38 3.36
C PHE A 102 -0.87 -2.19 1.90
N LEU A 103 -0.47 -1.06 1.33
CA LEU A 103 -0.75 -0.67 -0.03
C LEU A 103 0.52 -0.10 -0.70
N PRO A 104 0.97 -0.63 -1.86
CA PRO A 104 2.00 0.01 -2.67
C PRO A 104 1.55 1.40 -3.17
N GLY A 105 2.49 2.36 -3.20
CA GLY A 105 2.21 3.73 -3.60
C GLY A 105 2.01 3.95 -5.11
N ASP A 106 2.22 2.91 -5.91
CA ASP A 106 2.14 2.90 -7.36
C ASP A 106 0.87 2.22 -7.92
N MET A 107 -0.15 2.05 -7.06
CA MET A 107 -1.45 1.47 -7.42
C MET A 107 -2.56 2.54 -7.39
N PRO A 108 -2.66 3.38 -8.43
CA PRO A 108 -3.50 4.59 -8.41
C PRO A 108 -5.00 4.33 -8.58
N LEU A 109 -5.40 3.13 -8.98
CA LEU A 109 -6.80 2.80 -9.30
C LEU A 109 -7.57 2.16 -8.14
N LEU A 110 -6.89 1.79 -7.05
CA LEU A 110 -7.54 1.28 -5.85
C LEU A 110 -8.39 2.36 -5.18
N ARG A 111 -9.47 1.95 -4.56
CA ARG A 111 -10.44 2.81 -3.89
C ARG A 111 -10.50 2.54 -2.39
N SER A 112 -10.99 3.51 -1.64
CA SER A 112 -11.15 3.39 -0.19
C SER A 112 -12.07 2.21 0.19
N GLU A 113 -13.07 1.90 -0.65
CA GLU A 113 -13.97 0.77 -0.44
C GLU A 113 -13.23 -0.59 -0.52
N ASP A 114 -12.19 -0.69 -1.38
CA ASP A 114 -11.40 -1.92 -1.51
C ASP A 114 -10.61 -2.17 -0.21
N VAL A 115 -10.05 -1.12 0.38
CA VAL A 115 -9.39 -1.17 1.71
C VAL A 115 -10.42 -1.48 2.81
N GLY A 116 -11.58 -0.80 2.78
CA GLY A 116 -12.67 -1.00 3.73
C GLY A 116 -13.15 -2.45 3.77
N ALA A 117 -13.26 -3.09 2.61
CA ALA A 117 -13.68 -4.48 2.52
C ALA A 117 -12.71 -5.47 3.21
N LEU A 118 -11.39 -5.17 3.20
CA LEU A 118 -10.41 -5.96 3.95
C LEU A 118 -10.59 -5.76 5.46
N VAL A 119 -10.81 -4.52 5.90
CA VAL A 119 -11.03 -4.21 7.32
C VAL A 119 -12.29 -4.91 7.82
N GLU A 120 -13.40 -4.80 7.09
CA GLU A 120 -14.66 -5.48 7.42
C GLU A 120 -14.48 -7.01 7.49
N ARG A 121 -13.75 -7.59 6.52
CA ARG A 121 -13.46 -9.03 6.53
C ARG A 121 -12.65 -9.42 7.76
N TYR A 122 -11.63 -8.66 8.12
CA TYR A 122 -10.84 -8.88 9.31
C TYR A 122 -11.68 -8.78 10.59
N GLU A 123 -12.49 -7.74 10.73
CA GLU A 123 -13.35 -7.55 11.91
C GLU A 123 -14.36 -8.69 12.11
N ARG A 124 -14.84 -9.27 11.01
CA ARG A 124 -15.80 -10.37 11.05
C ARG A 124 -15.16 -11.71 11.35
N THR A 125 -13.95 -11.97 10.87
CA THR A 125 -13.33 -13.31 10.92
C THR A 125 -12.23 -13.43 11.96
N GLY A 126 -11.55 -12.31 12.31
CA GLY A 126 -10.35 -12.33 13.14
C GLY A 126 -9.14 -13.00 12.46
N ALA A 127 -9.21 -13.25 11.15
CA ALA A 127 -8.15 -13.94 10.42
C ALA A 127 -6.83 -13.17 10.48
N PRO A 128 -5.69 -13.82 10.72
CA PRO A 128 -4.41 -13.15 10.86
C PRO A 128 -3.95 -12.44 9.59
N ILE A 129 -4.45 -12.86 8.43
CA ILE A 129 -4.15 -12.27 7.11
C ILE A 129 -5.44 -12.18 6.29
N VAL A 130 -5.67 -10.99 5.71
CA VAL A 130 -6.71 -10.77 4.69
C VAL A 130 -6.05 -10.20 3.44
N VAL A 131 -6.27 -10.83 2.28
CA VAL A 131 -5.67 -10.37 1.01
C VAL A 131 -6.73 -10.01 -0.01
N ALA A 132 -6.44 -8.99 -0.81
CA ALA A 132 -7.19 -8.77 -2.04
C ALA A 132 -6.83 -9.85 -3.07
N VAL A 133 -7.84 -10.30 -3.82
CA VAL A 133 -7.68 -11.16 -4.99
C VAL A 133 -8.46 -10.57 -6.16
N ASP A 134 -8.00 -10.79 -7.39
CA ASP A 134 -8.81 -10.46 -8.57
C ASP A 134 -9.95 -11.50 -8.79
N GLU A 135 -10.78 -11.30 -9.78
CA GLU A 135 -11.91 -12.19 -10.11
C GLU A 135 -11.45 -13.60 -10.53
N ALA A 136 -10.18 -13.77 -10.91
CA ALA A 136 -9.58 -15.07 -11.23
C ALA A 136 -8.96 -15.74 -10.00
N GLY A 137 -8.99 -15.07 -8.82
CA GLY A 137 -8.39 -15.55 -7.60
C GLY A 137 -6.88 -15.29 -7.50
N ASN A 138 -6.30 -14.52 -8.40
CA ASN A 138 -4.90 -14.12 -8.31
C ASN A 138 -4.73 -13.11 -7.18
N ARG A 139 -3.69 -13.33 -6.37
CA ARG A 139 -3.37 -12.43 -5.27
C ARG A 139 -2.99 -11.03 -5.74
N ALA A 140 -3.49 -10.05 -5.01
CA ALA A 140 -3.29 -8.64 -5.28
C ALA A 140 -3.05 -7.85 -3.97
N HIS A 141 -2.94 -6.55 -4.09
CA HIS A 141 -3.03 -5.59 -3.00
C HIS A 141 -4.42 -4.93 -2.97
N PRO A 142 -4.83 -4.39 -1.81
CA PRO A 142 -4.12 -4.31 -0.53
C PRO A 142 -4.05 -5.65 0.23
N VAL A 143 -3.21 -5.68 1.28
CA VAL A 143 -3.10 -6.82 2.20
C VAL A 143 -3.19 -6.30 3.63
N LEU A 144 -4.01 -6.95 4.47
CA LEU A 144 -4.09 -6.71 5.90
C LEU A 144 -3.36 -7.81 6.66
N PHE A 145 -2.52 -7.42 7.61
CA PHE A 145 -1.90 -8.31 8.59
C PHE A 145 -2.35 -7.92 10.00
N ALA A 146 -2.78 -8.91 10.78
CA ALA A 146 -3.04 -8.74 12.22
C ALA A 146 -1.75 -8.40 12.97
N ARG A 147 -1.88 -7.69 14.10
CA ARG A 147 -0.74 -7.29 14.93
C ARG A 147 0.12 -8.46 15.40
N SER A 148 -0.49 -9.63 15.61
CA SER A 148 0.24 -10.84 15.99
C SER A 148 1.34 -11.23 15.01
N LEU A 149 1.25 -10.80 13.75
CA LEU A 149 2.25 -11.03 12.71
C LEU A 149 3.31 -9.93 12.60
N PHE A 150 3.17 -8.80 13.31
CA PHE A 150 4.14 -7.70 13.24
C PHE A 150 5.57 -8.13 13.62
N PRO A 151 5.81 -8.97 14.65
CA PRO A 151 7.15 -9.45 14.93
C PRO A 151 7.77 -10.23 13.76
N ARG A 152 6.96 -11.04 13.05
CA ARG A 152 7.43 -11.77 11.87
C ARG A 152 7.69 -10.84 10.69
N LEU A 153 6.85 -9.84 10.47
CA LEU A 153 7.04 -8.82 9.44
C LEU A 153 8.29 -7.96 9.73
N ALA A 154 8.54 -7.64 11.01
CA ALA A 154 9.73 -6.88 11.42
C ALA A 154 11.04 -7.67 11.26
N ALA A 155 10.98 -9.00 11.34
CA ALA A 155 12.12 -9.88 11.16
C ALA A 155 12.49 -10.12 9.68
N LEU A 156 11.67 -9.68 8.73
CA LEU A 156 11.96 -9.78 7.29
C LEU A 156 13.23 -9.00 6.93
N THR A 157 13.94 -9.48 5.91
CA THR A 157 15.20 -8.89 5.43
C THR A 157 15.20 -8.70 3.91
N GLY A 158 16.06 -7.84 3.42
CA GLY A 158 16.22 -7.60 1.98
C GLY A 158 14.90 -7.27 1.28
N ASP A 159 14.61 -7.94 0.19
CA ASP A 159 13.41 -7.73 -0.64
C ASP A 159 12.16 -8.52 -0.22
N GLU A 160 12.21 -9.20 0.93
CA GLU A 160 11.04 -9.85 1.50
C GLU A 160 9.95 -8.81 1.82
N SER A 161 8.69 -9.17 1.63
CA SER A 161 7.55 -8.24 1.77
C SER A 161 6.28 -8.90 2.32
N GLY A 162 6.41 -9.83 3.26
CA GLY A 162 5.28 -10.57 3.81
C GLY A 162 4.66 -11.59 2.84
N HIS A 163 5.18 -11.70 1.61
CA HIS A 163 4.73 -12.69 0.64
C HIS A 163 4.88 -14.12 1.15
N GLY A 164 6.00 -14.44 1.78
CA GLY A 164 6.24 -15.75 2.39
C GLY A 164 5.20 -16.09 3.44
N LEU A 165 4.86 -15.12 4.31
CA LEU A 165 3.83 -15.30 5.34
C LEU A 165 2.46 -15.62 4.75
N ILE A 166 2.10 -14.96 3.64
CA ILE A 166 0.84 -15.22 2.94
C ILE A 166 0.83 -16.64 2.35
N LEU A 167 1.94 -17.07 1.72
CA LEU A 167 2.02 -18.40 1.13
C LEU A 167 1.97 -19.52 2.17
N GLU A 168 2.70 -19.37 3.27
CA GLU A 168 2.67 -20.32 4.39
C GLU A 168 1.26 -20.50 4.96
N SER A 169 0.49 -19.42 5.03
CA SER A 169 -0.86 -19.41 5.60
C SER A 169 -1.97 -19.52 4.55
N TRP A 170 -1.65 -19.78 3.28
CA TRP A 170 -2.59 -19.62 2.16
C TRP A 170 -3.95 -20.30 2.33
N PRO A 171 -4.05 -21.52 2.88
CA PRO A 171 -5.35 -22.17 3.12
C PRO A 171 -6.25 -21.40 4.10
N GLU A 172 -5.65 -20.69 5.06
CA GLU A 172 -6.33 -20.00 6.17
C GLU A 172 -6.45 -18.49 5.92
N VAL A 173 -5.89 -18.00 4.81
CA VAL A 173 -5.96 -16.58 4.44
C VAL A 173 -7.36 -16.23 3.98
N GLU A 174 -7.95 -15.20 4.59
CA GLU A 174 -9.21 -14.63 4.12
C GLU A 174 -8.99 -13.81 2.85
N LYS A 175 -9.95 -13.92 1.92
CA LYS A 175 -9.85 -13.31 0.58
C LYS A 175 -10.98 -12.33 0.35
N VAL A 176 -10.64 -11.19 -0.24
CA VAL A 176 -11.59 -10.16 -0.68
C VAL A 176 -11.40 -9.93 -2.16
N THR A 177 -12.45 -10.09 -2.97
CA THR A 177 -12.37 -9.85 -4.41
C THR A 177 -12.37 -8.35 -4.70
N VAL A 178 -11.37 -7.91 -5.44
CA VAL A 178 -11.23 -6.53 -5.93
C VAL A 178 -11.16 -6.59 -7.46
N PRO A 179 -11.87 -5.72 -8.19
CA PRO A 179 -11.86 -5.72 -9.64
C PRO A 179 -10.44 -5.64 -10.23
N ARG A 180 -10.08 -6.54 -11.14
CA ARG A 180 -8.76 -6.62 -11.77
C ARG A 180 -8.30 -5.29 -12.35
N ARG A 181 -9.23 -4.52 -12.92
CA ARG A 181 -8.94 -3.17 -13.45
C ARG A 181 -8.44 -2.19 -12.38
N ARG A 182 -8.63 -2.46 -11.09
CA ARG A 182 -8.16 -1.61 -9.97
C ARG A 182 -6.82 -2.06 -9.41
N VAL A 183 -6.44 -3.33 -9.57
CA VAL A 183 -5.19 -3.89 -9.02
C VAL A 183 -4.03 -3.77 -10.02
N VAL A 184 -3.89 -2.59 -10.61
CA VAL A 184 -2.85 -2.26 -11.58
C VAL A 184 -1.73 -1.50 -10.90
N ASP A 185 -0.51 -2.03 -10.97
CA ASP A 185 0.72 -1.37 -10.55
C ASP A 185 1.42 -0.69 -11.73
N VAL A 186 2.00 0.49 -11.48
CA VAL A 186 2.72 1.26 -12.49
C VAL A 186 4.22 1.09 -12.28
N ASP A 187 4.79 0.03 -12.86
CA ASP A 187 6.19 -0.33 -12.69
C ASP A 187 7.09 0.06 -13.88
N THR A 188 6.48 0.33 -15.04
CA THR A 188 7.19 0.62 -16.30
C THR A 188 6.52 1.78 -17.04
N GLU A 189 7.27 2.42 -17.96
CA GLU A 189 6.71 3.45 -18.86
C GLU A 189 5.55 2.90 -19.72
N GLU A 190 5.58 1.60 -20.08
CA GLU A 190 4.51 0.96 -20.82
C GLU A 190 3.26 0.81 -19.96
N ALA A 191 3.39 0.36 -18.70
CA ALA A 191 2.28 0.28 -17.76
C ALA A 191 1.65 1.66 -17.51
N TYR A 192 2.48 2.70 -17.38
CA TYR A 192 1.99 4.07 -17.25
C TYR A 192 1.22 4.55 -18.49
N ARG A 193 1.71 4.25 -19.69
CA ARG A 193 1.02 4.61 -20.93
C ARG A 193 -0.34 3.92 -21.04
N ARG A 194 -0.40 2.61 -20.73
CA ARG A 194 -1.67 1.86 -20.69
C ARG A 194 -2.65 2.44 -19.68
N LEU A 195 -2.15 2.88 -18.53
CA LEU A 195 -2.98 3.53 -17.52
C LEU A 195 -3.64 4.80 -18.07
N LEU A 196 -2.87 5.63 -18.81
CA LEU A 196 -3.39 6.86 -19.42
C LEU A 196 -4.39 6.57 -20.56
N GLU A 197 -4.14 5.52 -21.35
CA GLU A 197 -5.02 5.10 -22.45
C GLU A 197 -6.37 4.57 -21.93
N SER A 198 -6.36 3.85 -20.81
CA SER A 198 -7.59 3.32 -20.18
C SER A 198 -8.56 4.41 -19.68
N GLU A 199 -8.15 5.67 -19.64
CA GLU A 199 -8.99 6.81 -19.30
C GLU A 199 -9.75 7.39 -20.51
N GLY A 200 -9.31 7.08 -21.72
CA GLY A 200 -9.94 7.53 -22.98
C GLY A 200 -11.08 6.63 -23.44
N GLU A 201 -11.31 5.49 -22.79
CA GLU A 201 -12.45 4.61 -23.11
C GLU A 201 -13.64 4.94 -22.19
N PRO A 202 -14.82 5.26 -22.77
CA PRO A 202 -16.03 5.64 -22.03
C PRO A 202 -16.62 4.49 -21.21
#